data_db876ca28306416d8db0501a41d5b399
#
_entry.id   db876ca28306416d8db0501a41d5b399
#
_cell.length_a   1.000
_cell.length_b   1.000
_cell.length_c   1.000
_cell.angle_alpha   90.00
_cell.angle_beta   90.00
_cell.angle_gamma   90.00
#
_symmetry.space_group_name_H-M   'P 1'
#
loop_
_entity.id
_entity.type
_entity.pdbx_description
1 polymer ?
#
loop_
_entity_poly.entity_id
_entity_poly.type
_entity_poly.pdbx_seq_one_letter_code
_entity_poly.pdbx_strand_id
1 'polypeptide(L)'
;MGQTVLEMTGIKKSFAGIYALNGIDFSLELGEVHALLGENGAGKSTLIKVLGGIYQPDCGLIKVNGKEVKIDGVPAARANGIGIIHQEIVLVPYLTVAQNLFLGREIRTRLGTLDEAEMNRRAADMISALGVNIKAETVVEKLTIAQQQMVEIVKAVSFNGKIIVMDEPTSSLSNEEVEQLFGIIENLRKKKVSIIYISHRMEELFRISDRITVIRDGTYVGTKKTVETNANELVAMMVGRDLDNFYVRDYCDVEHAPIALEVKNLSRQGTFEDISFSVHKGEILGFAGLVGAGRSEIMEAVFGARPYDAGQIFLSGDEVHFKNPMQAIKSGIALVPEDRKKQGLVLGNSVAFNLTLSSLRFCMNGIAISEKKRDSIIEHYSKRLRIKAASPEIEAGSLSGGNQQKVVLGKWLATKPDVLILEEPTRGVDVNAKYEIYTVINELAKEGIAIIMVSSELPEIINMCDNVCVIRAGKLVGKLGKDQMNQEEIMKYAAGGVE
;
A
#
# COMPACT_ATOMS: atom_id res chain seq x y z
N MET A 1 -15.96 13.18 29.58
CA MET A 1 -15.22 11.93 29.28
C MET A 1 -16.27 10.88 28.95
N GLY A 2 -16.11 10.22 27.80
CA GLY A 2 -17.03 9.14 27.40
C GLY A 2 -16.86 7.91 28.30
N GLN A 3 -17.82 7.00 28.26
CA GLN A 3 -17.73 5.73 28.96
C GLN A 3 -16.72 4.82 28.24
N THR A 4 -15.64 4.42 28.90
CA THR A 4 -14.65 3.48 28.35
C THR A 4 -15.25 2.07 28.27
N VAL A 5 -15.23 1.48 27.08
CA VAL A 5 -15.77 0.12 26.82
C VAL A 5 -14.66 -0.91 26.70
N LEU A 6 -13.46 -0.51 26.29
CA LEU A 6 -12.25 -1.36 26.22
C LEU A 6 -11.08 -0.60 26.83
N GLU A 7 -10.31 -1.29 27.65
CA GLU A 7 -9.04 -0.81 28.17
C GLU A 7 -8.01 -1.95 28.11
N MET A 8 -6.89 -1.70 27.47
CA MET A 8 -5.74 -2.59 27.41
C MET A 8 -4.57 -1.84 28.03
N THR A 9 -3.95 -2.41 29.08
CA THR A 9 -2.91 -1.73 29.84
C THR A 9 -1.67 -2.60 29.94
N GLY A 10 -0.52 -2.04 29.54
CA GLY A 10 0.78 -2.69 29.66
C GLY A 10 0.91 -3.99 28.87
N ILE A 11 0.23 -4.12 27.72
CA ILE A 11 0.20 -5.36 26.95
C ILE A 11 1.60 -5.66 26.38
N LYS A 12 2.14 -6.83 26.74
CA LYS A 12 3.40 -7.35 26.19
C LYS A 12 3.15 -8.68 25.47
N LYS A 13 3.85 -8.85 24.34
CA LYS A 13 3.88 -10.12 23.60
C LYS A 13 5.23 -10.29 22.91
N SER A 14 5.86 -11.43 23.13
CA SER A 14 7.12 -11.79 22.48
C SER A 14 6.97 -13.05 21.63
N PHE A 15 7.80 -13.17 20.61
CA PHE A 15 7.96 -14.37 19.79
C PHE A 15 9.45 -14.66 19.64
N ALA A 16 9.86 -15.86 20.03
CA ALA A 16 11.27 -16.28 19.98
C ALA A 16 12.24 -15.26 20.62
N GLY A 17 11.82 -14.64 21.75
CA GLY A 17 12.64 -13.67 22.49
C GLY A 17 12.59 -12.23 21.96
N ILE A 18 11.87 -11.97 20.86
CA ILE A 18 11.70 -10.63 20.29
C ILE A 18 10.31 -10.10 20.67
N TYR A 19 10.25 -8.92 21.27
CA TYR A 19 8.99 -8.27 21.61
C TYR A 19 8.31 -7.72 20.37
N ALA A 20 7.11 -8.26 20.06
CA ALA A 20 6.19 -7.68 19.07
C ALA A 20 5.29 -6.61 19.69
N LEU A 21 5.03 -6.70 21.02
CA LEU A 21 4.37 -5.68 21.83
C LEU A 21 5.17 -5.53 23.14
N ASN A 22 5.48 -4.30 23.51
CA ASN A 22 6.27 -4.02 24.70
C ASN A 22 5.62 -2.90 25.55
N GLY A 23 4.55 -3.24 26.25
CA GLY A 23 3.86 -2.33 27.14
C GLY A 23 2.92 -1.37 26.42
N ILE A 24 2.04 -1.91 25.55
CA ILE A 24 1.05 -1.12 24.83
C ILE A 24 -0.14 -0.79 25.74
N ASP A 25 -0.50 0.50 25.77
CA ASP A 25 -1.73 1.01 26.35
C ASP A 25 -2.68 1.42 25.23
N PHE A 26 -3.96 1.00 25.32
CA PHE A 26 -4.99 1.34 24.37
C PHE A 26 -6.36 1.43 25.06
N SER A 27 -7.15 2.43 24.73
CA SER A 27 -8.50 2.59 25.26
C SER A 27 -9.49 2.93 24.17
N LEU A 28 -10.76 2.48 24.32
CA LEU A 28 -11.85 2.75 23.40
C LEU A 28 -13.07 3.21 24.17
N GLU A 29 -13.70 4.31 23.75
CA GLU A 29 -14.92 4.85 24.35
C GLU A 29 -16.18 4.32 23.64
N LEU A 30 -17.34 4.42 24.29
CA LEU A 30 -18.61 3.95 23.74
C LEU A 30 -19.04 4.76 22.51
N GLY A 31 -19.21 4.06 21.37
CA GLY A 31 -19.61 4.67 20.11
C GLY A 31 -18.50 5.49 19.43
N GLU A 32 -17.26 5.33 19.88
CA GLU A 32 -16.09 5.95 19.30
C GLU A 32 -15.57 5.16 18.09
N VAL A 33 -15.04 5.85 17.09
CA VAL A 33 -14.14 5.30 16.08
C VAL A 33 -12.72 5.69 16.45
N HIS A 34 -11.95 4.75 16.97
CA HIS A 34 -10.57 4.95 17.39
C HIS A 34 -9.62 4.31 16.37
N ALA A 35 -8.84 5.14 15.71
CA ALA A 35 -7.86 4.66 14.75
C ALA A 35 -6.60 4.13 15.44
N LEU A 36 -6.08 3.00 14.97
CA LEU A 36 -4.80 2.44 15.37
C LEU A 36 -3.81 2.55 14.21
N LEU A 37 -2.85 3.44 14.36
CA LEU A 37 -1.87 3.79 13.35
C LEU A 37 -0.47 3.31 13.73
N GLY A 38 0.33 2.97 12.75
CA GLY A 38 1.72 2.54 12.91
C GLY A 38 2.22 1.85 11.65
N GLU A 39 3.51 1.66 11.54
CA GLU A 39 4.12 0.99 10.38
C GLU A 39 3.82 -0.50 10.30
N ASN A 40 4.18 -1.11 9.17
CA ASN A 40 4.17 -2.56 9.05
C ASN A 40 5.22 -3.15 10.00
N GLY A 41 4.78 -4.10 10.85
CA GLY A 41 5.62 -4.63 11.92
C GLY A 41 5.57 -3.85 13.23
N ALA A 42 4.87 -2.70 13.31
CA ALA A 42 4.73 -1.92 14.56
C ALA A 42 3.95 -2.63 15.68
N GLY A 43 3.36 -3.80 15.40
CA GLY A 43 2.63 -4.60 16.39
C GLY A 43 1.10 -4.51 16.30
N LYS A 44 0.52 -3.72 15.37
CA LYS A 44 -0.94 -3.55 15.21
C LYS A 44 -1.70 -4.89 15.13
N SER A 45 -1.35 -5.71 14.15
CA SER A 45 -2.00 -7.01 13.95
C SER A 45 -1.76 -7.97 15.13
N THR A 46 -0.62 -7.85 15.84
CA THR A 46 -0.37 -8.62 17.06
C THR A 46 -1.31 -8.18 18.18
N LEU A 47 -1.51 -6.86 18.37
CA LEU A 47 -2.44 -6.32 19.36
C LEU A 47 -3.88 -6.79 19.10
N ILE A 48 -4.30 -6.76 17.82
CA ILE A 48 -5.62 -7.24 17.42
C ILE A 48 -5.77 -8.76 17.63
N LYS A 49 -4.73 -9.54 17.34
CA LYS A 49 -4.73 -10.99 17.60
C LYS A 49 -4.77 -11.31 19.09
N VAL A 50 -4.19 -10.46 19.95
CA VAL A 50 -4.34 -10.57 21.42
C VAL A 50 -5.79 -10.25 21.80
N LEU A 51 -6.38 -9.18 21.29
CA LEU A 51 -7.77 -8.81 21.57
C LEU A 51 -8.77 -9.87 21.06
N GLY A 52 -8.44 -10.51 19.93
CA GLY A 52 -9.24 -11.59 19.34
C GLY A 52 -9.05 -12.96 19.99
N GLY A 53 -8.15 -13.09 20.97
CA GLY A 53 -7.86 -14.34 21.65
C GLY A 53 -7.03 -15.36 20.85
N ILE A 54 -6.47 -14.94 19.69
CA ILE A 54 -5.57 -15.78 18.88
C ILE A 54 -4.22 -15.91 19.58
N TYR A 55 -3.76 -14.84 20.20
CA TYR A 55 -2.54 -14.82 21.01
C TYR A 55 -2.88 -14.46 22.45
N GLN A 56 -2.21 -15.14 23.40
CA GLN A 56 -2.25 -14.73 24.78
C GLN A 56 -1.16 -13.66 25.04
N PRO A 57 -1.46 -12.56 25.73
CA PRO A 57 -0.43 -11.62 26.14
C PRO A 57 0.50 -12.28 27.14
N ASP A 58 1.79 -11.94 27.11
CA ASP A 58 2.77 -12.41 28.08
C ASP A 58 2.62 -11.64 29.41
N CYS A 59 2.22 -10.34 29.32
CA CYS A 59 1.89 -9.45 30.45
C CYS A 59 0.83 -8.46 30.01
N GLY A 60 0.20 -7.79 31.00
CA GLY A 60 -0.78 -6.74 30.80
C GLY A 60 -2.18 -7.17 31.16
N LEU A 61 -3.13 -6.24 31.07
CA LEU A 61 -4.50 -6.36 31.53
C LEU A 61 -5.48 -5.90 30.46
N ILE A 62 -6.56 -6.66 30.25
CA ILE A 62 -7.64 -6.30 29.35
C ILE A 62 -8.92 -6.15 30.17
N LYS A 63 -9.59 -4.98 30.07
CA LYS A 63 -10.91 -4.75 30.65
C LYS A 63 -11.93 -4.45 29.57
N VAL A 64 -13.09 -5.07 29.67
CA VAL A 64 -14.25 -4.78 28.83
C VAL A 64 -15.39 -4.31 29.71
N ASN A 65 -15.92 -3.11 29.44
CA ASN A 65 -16.94 -2.45 30.26
C ASN A 65 -16.53 -2.35 31.75
N GLY A 66 -15.25 -2.03 32.00
CA GLY A 66 -14.68 -1.88 33.35
C GLY A 66 -14.39 -3.19 34.09
N LYS A 67 -14.70 -4.34 33.52
CA LYS A 67 -14.44 -5.66 34.11
C LYS A 67 -13.19 -6.25 33.47
N GLU A 68 -12.30 -6.76 34.31
CA GLU A 68 -11.15 -7.54 33.83
C GLU A 68 -11.63 -8.82 33.17
N VAL A 69 -11.12 -9.12 31.99
CA VAL A 69 -11.47 -10.29 31.20
C VAL A 69 -10.22 -11.02 30.74
N LYS A 70 -10.27 -12.35 30.77
CA LYS A 70 -9.27 -13.19 30.13
C LYS A 70 -9.84 -13.66 28.78
N ILE A 71 -9.17 -13.29 27.70
CA ILE A 71 -9.58 -13.68 26.35
C ILE A 71 -8.70 -14.85 25.92
N ASP A 72 -9.11 -16.06 26.26
CA ASP A 72 -8.34 -17.30 26.03
C ASP A 72 -8.66 -17.99 24.70
N GLY A 73 -9.45 -17.35 23.83
CA GLY A 73 -9.79 -17.83 22.51
C GLY A 73 -10.81 -16.95 21.80
N VAL A 74 -11.01 -17.19 20.51
CA VAL A 74 -12.01 -16.49 19.69
C VAL A 74 -13.43 -16.55 20.28
N PRO A 75 -13.89 -17.70 20.85
CA PRO A 75 -15.18 -17.75 21.53
C PRO A 75 -15.28 -16.79 22.72
N ALA A 76 -14.21 -16.66 23.53
CA ALA A 76 -14.18 -15.74 24.66
C ALA A 76 -14.20 -14.27 24.20
N ALA A 77 -13.49 -13.92 23.12
CA ALA A 77 -13.55 -12.58 22.51
C ALA A 77 -15.01 -12.24 22.08
N ARG A 78 -15.65 -13.17 21.37
CA ARG A 78 -17.06 -13.02 20.94
C ARG A 78 -18.03 -12.91 22.11
N ALA A 79 -17.87 -13.71 23.16
CA ALA A 79 -18.69 -13.65 24.37
C ALA A 79 -18.58 -12.29 25.08
N ASN A 80 -17.43 -11.59 24.94
CA ASN A 80 -17.23 -10.23 25.43
C ASN A 80 -17.68 -9.13 24.43
N GLY A 81 -18.34 -9.52 23.33
CA GLY A 81 -18.86 -8.60 22.33
C GLY A 81 -17.81 -8.01 21.39
N ILE A 82 -16.66 -8.70 21.20
CA ILE A 82 -15.59 -8.28 20.31
C ILE A 82 -15.71 -9.05 18.98
N GLY A 83 -15.91 -8.32 17.88
CA GLY A 83 -15.90 -8.81 16.50
C GLY A 83 -14.66 -8.31 15.77
N ILE A 84 -14.02 -9.16 14.97
CA ILE A 84 -12.85 -8.78 14.18
C ILE A 84 -13.12 -9.06 12.72
N ILE A 85 -12.86 -8.07 11.89
CA ILE A 85 -12.82 -8.14 10.44
C ILE A 85 -11.34 -8.11 10.06
N HIS A 86 -10.89 -9.21 9.47
CA HIS A 86 -9.49 -9.38 9.08
C HIS A 86 -9.21 -8.73 7.73
N GLN A 87 -7.94 -8.43 7.46
CA GLN A 87 -7.47 -7.90 6.18
C GLN A 87 -7.76 -8.87 5.01
N GLU A 88 -7.62 -10.18 5.26
CA GLU A 88 -8.01 -11.22 4.31
C GLU A 88 -9.44 -11.68 4.60
N ILE A 89 -10.24 -11.83 3.52
CA ILE A 89 -11.62 -12.29 3.62
C ILE A 89 -11.66 -13.75 4.08
N VAL A 90 -12.34 -14.02 5.20
CA VAL A 90 -12.43 -15.34 5.84
C VAL A 90 -13.85 -15.90 5.66
N LEU A 91 -14.38 -15.84 4.44
CA LEU A 91 -15.64 -16.48 4.07
C LEU A 91 -15.39 -17.80 3.37
N VAL A 92 -16.32 -18.76 3.55
CA VAL A 92 -16.30 -20.03 2.82
C VAL A 92 -16.93 -19.79 1.44
N PRO A 93 -16.17 -19.87 0.33
CA PRO A 93 -16.62 -19.41 -0.99
C PRO A 93 -17.82 -20.21 -1.54
N TYR A 94 -17.91 -21.48 -1.24
CA TYR A 94 -18.96 -22.39 -1.75
C TYR A 94 -20.27 -22.35 -0.93
N LEU A 95 -20.28 -21.67 0.20
CA LEU A 95 -21.48 -21.48 1.01
C LEU A 95 -22.24 -20.22 0.60
N THR A 96 -23.54 -20.18 0.88
CA THR A 96 -24.34 -18.97 0.71
C THR A 96 -23.97 -17.92 1.77
N VAL A 97 -24.38 -16.67 1.53
CA VAL A 97 -24.23 -15.59 2.52
C VAL A 97 -24.86 -15.99 3.85
N ALA A 98 -26.09 -16.50 3.85
CA ALA A 98 -26.78 -16.93 5.05
C ALA A 98 -26.00 -18.04 5.77
N GLN A 99 -25.51 -19.04 5.07
CA GLN A 99 -24.71 -20.12 5.65
C GLN A 99 -23.39 -19.60 6.25
N ASN A 100 -22.73 -18.65 5.61
CA ASN A 100 -21.54 -17.98 6.18
C ASN A 100 -21.83 -17.17 7.43
N LEU A 101 -22.97 -16.46 7.47
CA LEU A 101 -23.40 -15.68 8.64
C LEU A 101 -23.71 -16.58 9.84
N PHE A 102 -24.29 -17.76 9.61
CA PHE A 102 -24.68 -18.69 10.66
C PHE A 102 -23.70 -19.84 10.89
N LEU A 103 -22.53 -19.84 10.25
CA LEU A 103 -21.53 -20.89 10.38
C LEU A 103 -21.10 -21.06 11.85
N GLY A 104 -21.27 -22.31 12.36
CA GLY A 104 -21.01 -22.67 13.75
C GLY A 104 -22.11 -22.23 14.76
N ARG A 105 -23.24 -21.72 14.27
CA ARG A 105 -24.44 -21.35 15.06
C ARG A 105 -25.72 -21.54 14.24
N GLU A 106 -25.73 -22.59 13.45
CA GLU A 106 -26.82 -22.91 12.54
C GLU A 106 -28.14 -23.05 13.30
N ILE A 107 -29.20 -22.49 12.71
CA ILE A 107 -30.56 -22.63 13.25
C ILE A 107 -31.08 -23.99 12.88
N ARG A 108 -31.62 -24.70 13.88
CA ARG A 108 -32.15 -26.04 13.70
C ARG A 108 -33.65 -26.09 13.92
N THR A 109 -34.33 -26.91 13.14
CA THR A 109 -35.73 -27.24 13.32
C THR A 109 -35.94 -28.06 14.59
N ARG A 110 -37.19 -28.29 15.00
CA ARG A 110 -37.53 -29.18 16.12
C ARG A 110 -37.08 -30.65 15.90
N LEU A 111 -36.85 -31.05 14.64
CA LEU A 111 -36.38 -32.37 14.26
C LEU A 111 -34.84 -32.48 14.21
N GLY A 112 -34.11 -31.37 14.49
CA GLY A 112 -32.65 -31.32 14.50
C GLY A 112 -31.99 -31.07 13.13
N THR A 113 -32.77 -30.98 12.06
CA THR A 113 -32.28 -30.59 10.73
C THR A 113 -32.02 -29.09 10.65
N LEU A 114 -31.21 -28.62 9.67
CA LEU A 114 -30.99 -27.21 9.45
C LEU A 114 -32.28 -26.50 9.00
N ASP A 115 -32.58 -25.33 9.59
CA ASP A 115 -33.68 -24.49 9.18
C ASP A 115 -33.16 -23.39 8.22
N GLU A 116 -32.96 -23.77 6.96
CA GLU A 116 -32.43 -22.85 5.95
C GLU A 116 -33.35 -21.66 5.68
N ALA A 117 -34.67 -21.84 5.77
CA ALA A 117 -35.65 -20.79 5.55
C ALA A 117 -35.50 -19.68 6.62
N GLU A 118 -35.41 -20.07 7.89
CA GLU A 118 -35.22 -19.15 8.99
C GLU A 118 -33.83 -18.50 8.98
N MET A 119 -32.77 -19.25 8.59
CA MET A 119 -31.44 -18.67 8.42
C MET A 119 -31.42 -17.61 7.29
N ASN A 120 -32.02 -17.90 6.15
CA ASN A 120 -32.11 -16.95 5.04
C ASN A 120 -32.93 -15.69 5.42
N ARG A 121 -34.06 -15.87 6.09
CA ARG A 121 -34.87 -14.76 6.57
C ARG A 121 -34.09 -13.85 7.51
N ARG A 122 -33.44 -14.41 8.55
CA ARG A 122 -32.64 -13.62 9.51
C ARG A 122 -31.42 -12.98 8.84
N ALA A 123 -30.78 -13.69 7.92
CA ALA A 123 -29.66 -13.13 7.16
C ALA A 123 -30.12 -11.92 6.35
N ALA A 124 -31.26 -12.01 5.65
CA ALA A 124 -31.82 -10.89 4.90
C ALA A 124 -32.14 -9.67 5.81
N ASP A 125 -32.71 -9.92 7.00
CA ASP A 125 -32.96 -8.87 7.99
C ASP A 125 -31.66 -8.17 8.44
N MET A 126 -30.59 -8.94 8.72
CA MET A 126 -29.28 -8.42 9.12
C MET A 126 -28.60 -7.59 8.00
N ILE A 127 -28.65 -8.08 6.78
CA ILE A 127 -28.09 -7.43 5.58
C ILE A 127 -28.83 -6.10 5.34
N SER A 128 -30.16 -6.13 5.36
CA SER A 128 -31.00 -4.95 5.16
C SER A 128 -30.79 -3.89 6.26
N ALA A 129 -30.61 -4.32 7.53
CA ALA A 129 -30.39 -3.42 8.67
C ALA A 129 -29.08 -2.61 8.56
N LEU A 130 -28.14 -3.03 7.72
CA LEU A 130 -26.89 -2.32 7.43
C LEU A 130 -26.92 -1.59 6.06
N GLY A 131 -28.04 -1.67 5.33
CA GLY A 131 -28.20 -1.02 4.02
C GLY A 131 -27.41 -1.69 2.89
N VAL A 132 -27.04 -2.95 3.07
CA VAL A 132 -26.28 -3.72 2.07
C VAL A 132 -27.25 -4.37 1.09
N ASN A 133 -26.98 -4.27 -0.21
CA ASN A 133 -27.84 -4.86 -1.26
C ASN A 133 -27.26 -6.20 -1.76
N ILE A 134 -27.40 -7.23 -0.94
CA ILE A 134 -26.96 -8.61 -1.26
C ILE A 134 -28.06 -9.56 -0.84
N LYS A 135 -28.35 -10.59 -1.69
CA LYS A 135 -29.33 -11.64 -1.35
C LYS A 135 -28.70 -12.68 -0.43
N ALA A 136 -29.41 -13.12 0.58
CA ALA A 136 -28.93 -14.09 1.57
C ALA A 136 -28.61 -15.46 0.96
N GLU A 137 -29.29 -15.86 -0.11
CA GLU A 137 -29.13 -17.14 -0.82
C GLU A 137 -27.96 -17.11 -1.81
N THR A 138 -27.33 -15.95 -2.03
CA THR A 138 -26.22 -15.88 -3.00
C THR A 138 -24.99 -16.62 -2.49
N VAL A 139 -24.39 -17.46 -3.31
CA VAL A 139 -23.12 -18.14 -3.01
C VAL A 139 -21.99 -17.09 -3.03
N VAL A 140 -21.14 -17.11 -2.01
CA VAL A 140 -20.10 -16.08 -1.77
C VAL A 140 -19.12 -15.95 -2.92
N GLU A 141 -18.75 -17.05 -3.59
CA GLU A 141 -17.87 -17.04 -4.77
C GLU A 141 -18.38 -16.15 -5.93
N LYS A 142 -19.71 -15.94 -6.03
CA LYS A 142 -20.33 -15.09 -7.06
C LYS A 142 -20.35 -13.61 -6.71
N LEU A 143 -19.96 -13.26 -5.50
CA LEU A 143 -19.90 -11.88 -5.02
C LEU A 143 -18.58 -11.21 -5.46
N THR A 144 -18.64 -9.90 -5.71
CA THR A 144 -17.42 -9.09 -5.83
C THR A 144 -16.67 -9.05 -4.49
N ILE A 145 -15.38 -8.73 -4.54
CA ILE A 145 -14.55 -8.63 -3.33
C ILE A 145 -15.16 -7.64 -2.33
N ALA A 146 -15.68 -6.50 -2.82
CA ALA A 146 -16.37 -5.52 -1.99
C ALA A 146 -17.63 -6.08 -1.33
N GLN A 147 -18.44 -6.82 -2.07
CA GLN A 147 -19.62 -7.48 -1.52
C GLN A 147 -19.25 -8.53 -0.47
N GLN A 148 -18.18 -9.29 -0.69
CA GLN A 148 -17.66 -10.22 0.31
C GLN A 148 -17.22 -9.47 1.57
N GLN A 149 -16.54 -8.34 1.44
CA GLN A 149 -16.16 -7.47 2.57
C GLN A 149 -17.39 -7.00 3.36
N MET A 150 -18.48 -6.60 2.65
CA MET A 150 -19.73 -6.23 3.30
C MET A 150 -20.34 -7.39 4.07
N VAL A 151 -20.26 -8.62 3.54
CA VAL A 151 -20.73 -9.83 4.24
C VAL A 151 -19.91 -10.09 5.51
N GLU A 152 -18.59 -9.89 5.49
CA GLU A 152 -17.74 -9.99 6.70
C GLU A 152 -18.17 -8.97 7.78
N ILE A 153 -18.50 -7.73 7.38
CA ILE A 153 -18.99 -6.70 8.30
C ILE A 153 -20.33 -7.14 8.91
N VAL A 154 -21.29 -7.59 8.08
CA VAL A 154 -22.59 -8.11 8.56
C VAL A 154 -22.37 -9.26 9.55
N LYS A 155 -21.44 -10.18 9.23
CA LYS A 155 -21.08 -11.32 10.09
C LYS A 155 -20.52 -10.85 11.44
N ALA A 156 -19.57 -9.90 11.45
CA ALA A 156 -18.99 -9.36 12.69
C ALA A 156 -20.04 -8.69 13.58
N VAL A 157 -20.93 -7.90 12.98
CA VAL A 157 -22.03 -7.22 13.69
C VAL A 157 -23.07 -8.20 14.21
N SER A 158 -23.32 -9.31 13.48
CA SER A 158 -24.36 -10.31 13.81
C SER A 158 -24.14 -11.07 15.13
N PHE A 159 -22.93 -10.98 15.70
CA PHE A 159 -22.60 -11.53 17.02
C PHE A 159 -22.93 -10.62 18.20
N ASN A 160 -23.79 -9.62 18.03
CA ASN A 160 -24.02 -8.54 19.02
C ASN A 160 -22.72 -7.83 19.42
N GLY A 161 -21.80 -7.72 18.49
CA GLY A 161 -20.53 -7.05 18.70
C GLY A 161 -20.77 -5.58 19.11
N LYS A 162 -20.31 -5.22 20.31
CA LYS A 162 -20.28 -3.83 20.79
C LYS A 162 -18.94 -3.16 20.45
N ILE A 163 -17.94 -3.96 20.18
CA ILE A 163 -16.58 -3.54 19.77
C ILE A 163 -16.28 -4.27 18.48
N ILE A 164 -16.02 -3.52 17.41
CA ILE A 164 -15.66 -4.06 16.10
C ILE A 164 -14.27 -3.58 15.71
N VAL A 165 -13.40 -4.50 15.38
CA VAL A 165 -12.08 -4.22 14.83
C VAL A 165 -12.14 -4.37 13.32
N MET A 166 -11.67 -3.38 12.57
CA MET A 166 -11.55 -3.39 11.11
C MET A 166 -10.09 -3.22 10.73
N ASP A 167 -9.48 -4.30 10.22
CA ASP A 167 -8.06 -4.31 9.82
C ASP A 167 -7.95 -4.10 8.31
N GLU A 168 -7.56 -2.89 7.90
CA GLU A 168 -7.44 -2.43 6.51
C GLU A 168 -8.65 -2.76 5.61
N PRO A 169 -9.87 -2.39 6.01
CA PRO A 169 -11.09 -2.85 5.34
C PRO A 169 -11.29 -2.26 3.92
N THR A 170 -10.50 -1.26 3.55
CA THR A 170 -10.60 -0.53 2.27
C THR A 170 -9.54 -0.95 1.24
N SER A 171 -8.64 -1.87 1.58
CA SER A 171 -7.46 -2.20 0.77
C SER A 171 -7.78 -2.69 -0.66
N SER A 172 -8.97 -3.25 -0.86
CA SER A 172 -9.45 -3.82 -2.13
C SER A 172 -10.72 -3.15 -2.66
N LEU A 173 -11.15 -2.02 -2.08
CA LEU A 173 -12.38 -1.33 -2.43
C LEU A 173 -12.14 -0.16 -3.39
N SER A 174 -13.10 0.08 -4.29
CA SER A 174 -13.19 1.31 -5.08
C SER A 174 -13.62 2.49 -4.19
N ASN A 175 -13.46 3.72 -4.68
CA ASN A 175 -13.86 4.91 -3.92
C ASN A 175 -15.36 4.92 -3.57
N GLU A 176 -16.23 4.45 -4.49
CA GLU A 176 -17.67 4.35 -4.23
C GLU A 176 -17.99 3.32 -3.14
N GLU A 177 -17.27 2.21 -3.12
CA GLU A 177 -17.42 1.16 -2.10
C GLU A 177 -16.87 1.61 -0.73
N VAL A 178 -15.81 2.43 -0.71
CA VAL A 178 -15.30 3.09 0.50
C VAL A 178 -16.37 4.02 1.09
N GLU A 179 -17.08 4.79 0.25
CA GLU A 179 -18.18 5.65 0.71
C GLU A 179 -19.32 4.84 1.36
N GLN A 180 -19.66 3.69 0.76
CA GLN A 180 -20.67 2.80 1.34
C GLN A 180 -20.21 2.24 2.70
N LEU A 181 -18.95 1.83 2.81
CA LEU A 181 -18.38 1.38 4.08
C LEU A 181 -18.44 2.47 5.15
N PHE A 182 -18.09 3.71 4.83
CA PHE A 182 -18.15 4.82 5.77
C PHE A 182 -19.59 5.12 6.23
N GLY A 183 -20.57 4.99 5.32
CA GLY A 183 -21.98 5.03 5.68
C GLY A 183 -22.39 3.94 6.68
N ILE A 184 -21.86 2.73 6.55
CA ILE A 184 -22.08 1.62 7.50
C ILE A 184 -21.43 1.94 8.85
N ILE A 185 -20.18 2.43 8.86
CA ILE A 185 -19.47 2.83 10.09
C ILE A 185 -20.28 3.88 10.86
N GLU A 186 -20.78 4.92 10.18
CA GLU A 186 -21.62 5.93 10.80
C GLU A 186 -22.94 5.37 11.36
N ASN A 187 -23.57 4.42 10.68
CA ASN A 187 -24.76 3.74 11.17
C ASN A 187 -24.47 2.88 12.42
N LEU A 188 -23.33 2.21 12.46
CA LEU A 188 -22.87 1.45 13.63
C LEU A 188 -22.60 2.37 14.82
N ARG A 189 -21.94 3.50 14.57
CA ARG A 189 -21.67 4.55 15.57
C ARG A 189 -22.96 5.08 16.20
N LYS A 190 -23.98 5.38 15.38
CA LYS A 190 -25.31 5.81 15.88
C LYS A 190 -25.98 4.75 16.77
N LYS A 191 -25.69 3.47 16.53
CA LYS A 191 -26.14 2.34 17.36
C LYS A 191 -25.22 2.10 18.58
N LYS A 192 -24.28 3.02 18.87
CA LYS A 192 -23.30 2.94 19.97
C LYS A 192 -22.38 1.71 19.89
N VAL A 193 -22.08 1.24 18.69
CA VAL A 193 -21.02 0.28 18.44
C VAL A 193 -19.70 1.05 18.38
N SER A 194 -18.70 0.60 19.11
CA SER A 194 -17.37 1.19 19.15
C SER A 194 -16.45 0.49 18.16
N ILE A 195 -15.62 1.24 17.44
CA ILE A 195 -14.84 0.70 16.32
C ILE A 195 -13.37 0.99 16.52
N ILE A 196 -12.53 -0.05 16.39
CA ILE A 196 -11.08 0.09 16.22
C ILE A 196 -10.81 0.00 14.72
N TYR A 197 -10.31 1.08 14.13
CA TYR A 197 -10.09 1.18 12.70
C TYR A 197 -8.59 1.22 12.38
N ILE A 198 -8.12 0.27 11.59
CA ILE A 198 -6.73 0.22 11.15
C ILE A 198 -6.68 0.54 9.66
N SER A 199 -5.95 1.58 9.31
CA SER A 199 -5.66 1.94 7.92
C SER A 199 -4.30 2.64 7.85
N HIS A 200 -3.65 2.55 6.72
CA HIS A 200 -2.46 3.34 6.39
C HIS A 200 -2.79 4.58 5.55
N ARG A 201 -4.07 4.76 5.17
CA ARG A 201 -4.56 5.90 4.40
C ARG A 201 -4.95 7.03 5.35
N MET A 202 -4.14 8.08 5.40
CA MET A 202 -4.38 9.21 6.32
C MET A 202 -5.73 9.88 6.09
N GLU A 203 -6.16 10.03 4.82
CA GLU A 203 -7.45 10.64 4.46
C GLU A 203 -8.64 9.93 5.12
N GLU A 204 -8.61 8.59 5.16
CA GLU A 204 -9.63 7.79 5.83
C GLU A 204 -9.66 8.07 7.33
N LEU A 205 -8.48 8.09 7.98
CA LEU A 205 -8.36 8.31 9.42
C LEU A 205 -8.90 9.68 9.82
N PHE A 206 -8.53 10.74 9.10
CA PHE A 206 -9.02 12.10 9.37
C PHE A 206 -10.52 12.24 9.15
N ARG A 207 -11.09 11.42 8.29
CA ARG A 207 -12.51 11.49 7.96
C ARG A 207 -13.42 10.81 8.96
N ILE A 208 -13.01 9.64 9.49
CA ILE A 208 -13.93 8.80 10.27
C ILE A 208 -13.57 8.65 11.74
N SER A 209 -12.31 8.89 12.14
CA SER A 209 -11.90 8.64 13.52
C SER A 209 -12.07 9.84 14.44
N ASP A 210 -12.34 9.58 15.71
CA ASP A 210 -12.38 10.57 16.77
C ASP A 210 -11.00 10.78 17.41
N ARG A 211 -10.28 9.67 17.63
CA ARG A 211 -8.91 9.64 18.16
C ARG A 211 -8.03 8.70 17.33
N ILE A 212 -6.75 8.95 17.36
CA ILE A 212 -5.73 8.16 16.68
C ILE A 212 -4.63 7.80 17.68
N THR A 213 -4.43 6.51 17.90
CA THR A 213 -3.29 6.00 18.68
C THR A 213 -2.20 5.55 17.73
N VAL A 214 -0.98 6.01 17.98
CA VAL A 214 0.21 5.63 17.20
C VAL A 214 1.03 4.62 17.98
N ILE A 215 1.34 3.48 17.34
CA ILE A 215 2.31 2.50 17.83
C ILE A 215 3.51 2.42 16.88
N ARG A 216 4.71 2.26 17.47
CA ARG A 216 5.97 2.13 16.74
C ARG A 216 6.85 1.10 17.43
N ASP A 217 7.42 0.16 16.66
CA ASP A 217 8.35 -0.88 17.14
C ASP A 217 7.82 -1.62 18.38
N GLY A 218 6.53 -1.95 18.38
CA GLY A 218 5.87 -2.63 19.49
C GLY A 218 5.64 -1.77 20.74
N THR A 219 5.85 -0.45 20.68
CA THR A 219 5.66 0.47 21.80
C THR A 219 4.55 1.50 21.53
N TYR A 220 3.89 1.94 22.59
CA TYR A 220 2.93 3.04 22.53
C TYR A 220 3.69 4.37 22.39
N VAL A 221 3.34 5.18 21.39
CA VAL A 221 3.94 6.51 21.15
C VAL A 221 3.05 7.62 21.70
N GLY A 222 1.74 7.55 21.46
CA GLY A 222 0.79 8.55 21.92
C GLY A 222 -0.57 8.39 21.28
N THR A 223 -1.56 9.09 21.87
CA THR A 223 -2.93 9.19 21.34
C THR A 223 -3.27 10.66 21.13
N LYS A 224 -3.79 11.01 19.97
CA LYS A 224 -4.24 12.36 19.60
C LYS A 224 -5.72 12.35 19.24
N LYS A 225 -6.43 13.44 19.49
CA LYS A 225 -7.73 13.64 18.89
C LYS A 225 -7.55 14.03 17.43
N THR A 226 -8.33 13.48 16.55
CA THR A 226 -8.22 13.70 15.11
C THR A 226 -8.33 15.17 14.74
N VAL A 227 -9.18 15.92 15.42
CA VAL A 227 -9.37 17.37 15.20
C VAL A 227 -8.22 18.24 15.73
N GLU A 228 -7.32 17.70 16.56
CA GLU A 228 -6.20 18.41 17.20
C GLU A 228 -4.85 18.05 16.59
N THR A 229 -4.82 17.23 15.52
CA THR A 229 -3.58 16.75 14.89
C THR A 229 -3.65 16.90 13.36
N ASN A 230 -2.54 16.65 12.68
CA ASN A 230 -2.43 16.67 11.23
C ASN A 230 -1.59 15.47 10.75
N ALA A 231 -1.63 15.22 9.42
CA ALA A 231 -0.93 14.09 8.82
C ALA A 231 0.57 14.12 9.11
N ASN A 232 1.18 15.31 9.10
CA ASN A 232 2.61 15.47 9.35
C ASN A 232 3.00 15.06 10.78
N GLU A 233 2.23 15.49 11.77
CA GLU A 233 2.46 15.12 13.17
C GLU A 233 2.31 13.60 13.38
N LEU A 234 1.29 12.98 12.79
CA LEU A 234 1.09 11.54 12.89
C LEU A 234 2.23 10.75 12.25
N VAL A 235 2.69 11.17 11.07
CA VAL A 235 3.84 10.53 10.41
C VAL A 235 5.12 10.73 11.24
N ALA A 236 5.36 11.93 11.82
CA ALA A 236 6.48 12.15 12.73
C ALA A 236 6.43 11.20 13.95
N MET A 237 5.25 10.98 14.54
CA MET A 237 5.05 10.01 15.62
C MET A 237 5.34 8.57 15.17
N MET A 238 4.94 8.19 13.95
CA MET A 238 5.18 6.85 13.39
C MET A 238 6.67 6.60 13.14
N VAL A 239 7.35 7.57 12.50
CA VAL A 239 8.75 7.44 12.07
C VAL A 239 9.73 7.78 13.19
N GLY A 240 9.32 8.66 14.11
CA GLY A 240 10.18 9.13 15.22
C GLY A 240 11.22 10.16 14.83
N ARG A 241 11.01 10.85 13.71
CA ARG A 241 11.86 11.93 13.19
C ARG A 241 10.98 13.07 12.70
N ASP A 242 11.47 14.28 12.72
CA ASP A 242 10.79 15.45 12.16
C ASP A 242 10.62 15.28 10.65
N LEU A 243 9.43 15.60 10.14
CA LEU A 243 9.04 15.44 8.74
C LEU A 243 9.70 16.43 7.80
N ASP A 244 10.32 17.49 8.31
CA ASP A 244 11.06 18.46 7.49
C ASP A 244 12.15 17.80 6.63
N ASN A 245 12.47 16.52 6.92
CA ASN A 245 13.42 15.69 6.19
C ASN A 245 12.83 14.39 5.62
N PHE A 246 11.50 14.25 5.49
CA PHE A 246 10.90 13.01 4.97
C PHE A 246 11.12 12.85 3.47
N TYR A 247 10.95 13.93 2.72
CA TYR A 247 11.29 13.97 1.32
C TYR A 247 12.71 14.49 1.16
N VAL A 248 13.62 13.59 0.82
CA VAL A 248 15.05 13.90 0.69
C VAL A 248 15.32 14.27 -0.76
N ARG A 249 15.20 15.56 -1.11
CA ARG A 249 15.58 16.05 -2.42
C ARG A 249 16.51 17.25 -2.30
N ASP A 250 17.74 17.07 -2.75
CA ASP A 250 18.70 18.16 -2.95
C ASP A 250 18.59 18.60 -4.41
N TYR A 251 17.88 19.69 -4.63
CA TYR A 251 17.68 20.23 -5.97
C TYR A 251 19.00 20.73 -6.55
N CYS A 252 19.30 20.26 -7.77
CA CYS A 252 20.42 20.73 -8.56
C CYS A 252 19.92 21.64 -9.69
N ASP A 253 20.76 22.52 -10.17
CA ASP A 253 20.50 23.26 -11.41
C ASP A 253 20.57 22.28 -12.59
N VAL A 254 19.41 21.78 -13.02
CA VAL A 254 19.30 20.78 -14.10
C VAL A 254 19.15 21.44 -15.48
N GLU A 255 18.85 22.73 -15.56
CA GLU A 255 18.63 23.44 -16.84
C GLU A 255 19.87 23.44 -17.73
N HIS A 256 21.05 23.47 -17.12
CA HIS A 256 22.33 23.45 -17.84
C HIS A 256 22.94 22.04 -18.01
N ALA A 257 22.31 21.01 -17.45
CA ALA A 257 22.78 19.64 -17.59
C ALA A 257 22.45 19.08 -18.99
N PRO A 258 23.26 18.16 -19.53
CA PRO A 258 22.99 17.52 -20.81
C PRO A 258 21.66 16.77 -20.79
N ILE A 259 20.91 16.82 -21.90
CA ILE A 259 19.71 16.01 -22.08
C ILE A 259 20.11 14.53 -22.15
N ALA A 260 19.56 13.72 -21.28
CA ALA A 260 19.78 12.27 -21.25
C ALA A 260 18.78 11.55 -22.17
N LEU A 261 17.49 11.94 -22.10
CA LEU A 261 16.45 11.38 -22.95
C LEU A 261 15.55 12.51 -23.49
N GLU A 262 15.25 12.47 -24.78
CA GLU A 262 14.30 13.37 -25.43
C GLU A 262 13.29 12.54 -26.23
N VAL A 263 12.01 12.87 -26.09
CA VAL A 263 10.90 12.24 -26.80
C VAL A 263 10.16 13.32 -27.59
N LYS A 264 9.94 13.10 -28.90
CA LYS A 264 9.28 14.04 -29.81
C LYS A 264 8.08 13.42 -30.49
N ASN A 265 6.91 14.04 -30.30
CA ASN A 265 5.63 13.72 -30.98
C ASN A 265 5.27 12.22 -30.93
N LEU A 266 5.62 11.55 -29.82
CA LEU A 266 5.36 10.13 -29.66
C LEU A 266 3.85 9.88 -29.60
N SER A 267 3.36 8.99 -30.49
CA SER A 267 1.94 8.72 -30.61
C SER A 267 1.65 7.24 -30.82
N ARG A 268 0.53 6.79 -30.25
CA ARG A 268 -0.03 5.47 -30.45
C ARG A 268 -1.55 5.55 -30.51
N GLN A 269 -2.11 5.09 -31.60
CA GLN A 269 -3.55 5.14 -31.84
C GLN A 269 -4.35 4.52 -30.68
N GLY A 270 -5.34 5.27 -30.17
CA GLY A 270 -6.21 4.83 -29.08
C GLY A 270 -5.58 4.80 -27.69
N THR A 271 -4.34 5.27 -27.53
CA THR A 271 -3.65 5.21 -26.21
C THR A 271 -3.07 6.57 -25.81
N PHE A 272 -2.21 7.17 -26.64
CA PHE A 272 -1.61 8.48 -26.39
C PHE A 272 -1.27 9.19 -27.71
N GLU A 273 -1.23 10.52 -27.68
CA GLU A 273 -1.06 11.36 -28.87
C GLU A 273 -0.15 12.55 -28.57
N ASP A 274 0.83 12.77 -29.46
CA ASP A 274 1.71 13.94 -29.49
C ASP A 274 2.47 14.22 -28.19
N ILE A 275 3.03 13.17 -27.61
CA ILE A 275 3.81 13.26 -26.37
C ILE A 275 5.22 13.74 -26.67
N SER A 276 5.59 14.89 -26.10
CA SER A 276 6.94 15.46 -26.25
C SER A 276 7.47 15.96 -24.91
N PHE A 277 8.62 15.43 -24.47
CA PHE A 277 9.30 15.83 -23.24
C PHE A 277 10.78 15.54 -23.32
N SER A 278 11.55 16.13 -22.41
CA SER A 278 12.97 15.85 -22.21
C SER A 278 13.29 15.70 -20.73
N VAL A 279 14.29 14.91 -20.42
CA VAL A 279 14.85 14.77 -19.07
C VAL A 279 16.36 14.92 -19.13
N HIS A 280 16.92 15.71 -18.20
CA HIS A 280 18.33 16.02 -18.12
C HIS A 280 19.06 15.04 -17.17
N LYS A 281 20.39 14.94 -17.30
CA LYS A 281 21.19 14.16 -16.35
C LYS A 281 21.05 14.73 -14.93
N GLY A 282 20.72 13.86 -13.96
CA GLY A 282 20.50 14.25 -12.59
C GLY A 282 19.12 14.85 -12.28
N GLU A 283 18.26 15.02 -13.30
CA GLU A 283 16.89 15.47 -13.13
C GLU A 283 15.99 14.32 -12.65
N ILE A 284 15.02 14.66 -11.78
CA ILE A 284 13.85 13.83 -11.49
C ILE A 284 12.63 14.50 -12.14
N LEU A 285 12.21 13.98 -13.30
CA LEU A 285 11.03 14.44 -14.02
C LEU A 285 9.79 13.66 -13.57
N GLY A 286 8.82 14.35 -13.00
CA GLY A 286 7.55 13.77 -12.55
C GLY A 286 6.54 13.59 -13.69
N PHE A 287 5.77 12.50 -13.64
CA PHE A 287 4.60 12.30 -14.47
C PHE A 287 3.37 12.16 -13.58
N ALA A 288 2.48 13.16 -13.61
CA ALA A 288 1.23 13.22 -12.87
C ALA A 288 0.02 13.04 -13.80
N GLY A 289 -1.13 12.69 -13.22
CA GLY A 289 -2.40 12.52 -13.93
C GLY A 289 -3.31 11.52 -13.23
N LEU A 290 -4.58 11.47 -13.61
CA LEU A 290 -5.53 10.53 -13.05
C LEU A 290 -5.17 9.07 -13.43
N VAL A 291 -5.70 8.11 -12.66
CA VAL A 291 -5.55 6.67 -12.99
C VAL A 291 -6.15 6.41 -14.37
N GLY A 292 -5.40 5.70 -15.23
CA GLY A 292 -5.79 5.45 -16.61
C GLY A 292 -5.54 6.62 -17.58
N ALA A 293 -4.79 7.66 -17.18
CA ALA A 293 -4.46 8.79 -18.05
C ALA A 293 -3.49 8.46 -19.19
N GLY A 294 -2.88 7.26 -19.21
CA GLY A 294 -1.93 6.84 -20.24
C GLY A 294 -0.45 6.98 -19.85
N ARG A 295 -0.14 7.28 -18.57
CA ARG A 295 1.24 7.49 -18.09
C ARG A 295 2.13 6.26 -18.29
N SER A 296 1.70 5.10 -17.80
CA SER A 296 2.47 3.84 -17.90
C SER A 296 2.62 3.38 -19.34
N GLU A 297 1.61 3.56 -20.17
CA GLU A 297 1.65 3.20 -21.59
C GLU A 297 2.72 4.01 -22.36
N ILE A 298 2.89 5.28 -22.01
CA ILE A 298 3.96 6.14 -22.58
C ILE A 298 5.33 5.60 -22.16
N MET A 299 5.52 5.30 -20.86
CA MET A 299 6.80 4.79 -20.35
C MET A 299 7.15 3.41 -20.91
N GLU A 300 6.17 2.52 -21.02
CA GLU A 300 6.34 1.22 -21.68
C GLU A 300 6.73 1.35 -23.16
N ALA A 301 6.19 2.36 -23.87
CA ALA A 301 6.59 2.63 -25.26
C ALA A 301 8.02 3.17 -25.35
N VAL A 302 8.43 4.08 -24.48
CA VAL A 302 9.81 4.58 -24.39
C VAL A 302 10.78 3.45 -24.06
N PHE A 303 10.40 2.51 -23.20
CA PHE A 303 11.20 1.33 -22.83
C PHE A 303 11.19 0.20 -23.88
N GLY A 304 10.38 0.34 -24.93
CA GLY A 304 10.24 -0.69 -25.97
C GLY A 304 9.44 -1.93 -25.54
N ALA A 305 8.67 -1.83 -24.46
CA ALA A 305 7.74 -2.87 -24.02
C ALA A 305 6.40 -2.81 -24.79
N ARG A 306 6.06 -1.64 -25.33
CA ARG A 306 4.92 -1.42 -26.24
C ARG A 306 5.38 -0.78 -27.55
N PRO A 307 4.78 -1.11 -28.72
CA PRO A 307 5.02 -0.37 -29.94
C PRO A 307 4.37 1.02 -29.88
N TYR A 308 4.89 1.94 -30.69
CA TYR A 308 4.28 3.24 -31.00
C TYR A 308 4.20 3.41 -32.52
N ASP A 309 3.32 4.31 -32.98
CA ASP A 309 3.00 4.45 -34.39
C ASP A 309 3.78 5.60 -35.05
N ALA A 310 4.05 6.66 -34.29
CA ALA A 310 4.77 7.85 -34.77
C ALA A 310 5.59 8.49 -33.66
N GLY A 311 6.55 9.33 -34.01
CA GLY A 311 7.42 10.05 -33.11
C GLY A 311 8.85 9.52 -33.10
N GLN A 312 9.69 10.21 -32.33
CA GLN A 312 11.15 9.91 -32.24
C GLN A 312 11.58 9.93 -30.77
N ILE A 313 12.54 9.05 -30.46
CA ILE A 313 13.20 8.97 -29.15
C ILE A 313 14.68 9.20 -29.36
N PHE A 314 15.27 10.10 -28.58
CA PHE A 314 16.71 10.39 -28.59
C PHE A 314 17.30 10.06 -27.22
N LEU A 315 18.42 9.35 -27.21
CA LEU A 315 19.18 9.03 -26.00
C LEU A 315 20.55 9.67 -26.11
N SER A 316 20.85 10.63 -25.23
CA SER A 316 22.08 11.44 -25.27
C SER A 316 22.36 12.09 -26.64
N GLY A 317 21.30 12.46 -27.37
CA GLY A 317 21.36 13.10 -28.69
C GLY A 317 21.27 12.13 -29.88
N ASP A 318 21.45 10.85 -29.69
CA ASP A 318 21.34 9.83 -30.75
C ASP A 318 19.89 9.32 -30.86
N GLU A 319 19.34 9.29 -32.08
CA GLU A 319 18.04 8.73 -32.32
C GLU A 319 18.04 7.21 -32.12
N VAL A 320 17.08 6.70 -31.34
CA VAL A 320 16.95 5.29 -31.00
C VAL A 320 15.53 4.80 -31.26
N HIS A 321 15.42 3.53 -31.68
CA HIS A 321 14.16 2.85 -31.84
C HIS A 321 14.24 1.46 -31.22
N PHE A 322 13.52 1.23 -30.12
CA PHE A 322 13.54 -0.03 -29.40
C PHE A 322 12.39 -0.94 -29.82
N LYS A 323 12.73 -2.08 -30.41
CA LYS A 323 11.75 -3.13 -30.78
C LYS A 323 11.38 -4.04 -29.60
N ASN A 324 12.15 -4.02 -28.54
CA ASN A 324 11.93 -4.81 -27.32
C ASN A 324 12.73 -4.21 -26.14
N PRO A 325 12.35 -4.54 -24.88
CA PRO A 325 13.03 -4.05 -23.68
C PRO A 325 14.54 -4.36 -23.62
N MET A 326 14.97 -5.47 -24.20
CA MET A 326 16.40 -5.84 -24.19
C MET A 326 17.29 -4.81 -24.90
N GLN A 327 16.75 -4.17 -25.96
CA GLN A 327 17.48 -3.11 -26.67
C GLN A 327 17.58 -1.85 -25.79
N ALA A 328 16.51 -1.44 -25.14
CA ALA A 328 16.50 -0.31 -24.20
C ALA A 328 17.48 -0.53 -23.04
N ILE A 329 17.48 -1.73 -22.43
CA ILE A 329 18.42 -2.09 -21.36
C ILE A 329 19.89 -2.01 -21.84
N LYS A 330 20.17 -2.47 -23.05
CA LYS A 330 21.53 -2.39 -23.63
C LYS A 330 21.96 -0.94 -23.86
N SER A 331 21.04 -0.06 -24.16
CA SER A 331 21.28 1.37 -24.39
C SER A 331 21.30 2.20 -23.11
N GLY A 332 21.08 1.60 -21.93
CA GLY A 332 21.17 2.29 -20.65
C GLY A 332 19.84 2.82 -20.11
N ILE A 333 18.70 2.29 -20.56
CA ILE A 333 17.39 2.59 -19.97
C ILE A 333 16.94 1.43 -19.09
N ALA A 334 16.43 1.73 -17.89
CA ALA A 334 15.80 0.77 -16.99
C ALA A 334 14.39 1.22 -16.62
N LEU A 335 13.50 0.26 -16.37
CA LEU A 335 12.12 0.51 -15.96
C LEU A 335 11.75 -0.36 -14.75
N VAL A 336 11.44 0.29 -13.62
CA VAL A 336 10.84 -0.33 -12.45
C VAL A 336 9.32 -0.29 -12.66
N PRO A 337 8.64 -1.45 -12.78
CA PRO A 337 7.22 -1.50 -13.12
C PRO A 337 6.33 -1.22 -11.90
N GLU A 338 5.07 -0.83 -12.16
CA GLU A 338 4.05 -0.55 -11.14
C GLU A 338 3.77 -1.75 -10.23
N ASP A 339 3.55 -2.95 -10.81
CA ASP A 339 3.28 -4.16 -10.03
C ASP A 339 4.55 -4.99 -9.84
N ARG A 340 5.21 -4.76 -8.69
CA ARG A 340 6.44 -5.49 -8.35
C ARG A 340 6.24 -7.00 -8.25
N LYS A 341 5.03 -7.47 -7.87
CA LYS A 341 4.76 -8.90 -7.67
C LYS A 341 4.53 -9.64 -8.97
N LYS A 342 3.86 -9.01 -9.96
CA LYS A 342 3.54 -9.63 -11.25
C LYS A 342 4.62 -9.41 -12.30
N GLN A 343 5.27 -8.22 -12.29
CA GLN A 343 6.19 -7.77 -13.33
C GLN A 343 7.61 -7.55 -12.81
N GLY A 344 7.75 -7.20 -11.53
CA GLY A 344 9.03 -6.81 -10.95
C GLY A 344 9.88 -7.99 -10.49
N LEU A 345 9.30 -9.01 -9.87
CA LEU A 345 10.01 -10.11 -9.19
C LEU A 345 9.53 -11.48 -9.63
N VAL A 346 10.43 -12.45 -9.58
CA VAL A 346 10.10 -13.88 -9.57
C VAL A 346 10.02 -14.31 -8.11
N LEU A 347 8.82 -14.23 -7.50
CA LEU A 347 8.61 -14.36 -6.05
C LEU A 347 9.09 -15.69 -5.45
N GLY A 348 8.94 -16.80 -6.19
CA GLY A 348 9.40 -18.14 -5.77
C GLY A 348 10.90 -18.37 -5.93
N ASN A 349 11.65 -17.37 -6.42
CA ASN A 349 13.11 -17.44 -6.56
C ASN A 349 13.81 -16.56 -5.50
N SER A 350 15.11 -16.83 -5.30
CA SER A 350 15.91 -16.14 -4.29
C SER A 350 16.09 -14.65 -4.57
N VAL A 351 16.41 -13.89 -3.55
CA VAL A 351 16.82 -12.48 -3.65
C VAL A 351 18.01 -12.34 -4.58
N ALA A 352 19.02 -13.23 -4.46
CA ALA A 352 20.19 -13.26 -5.31
C ALA A 352 19.85 -13.45 -6.79
N PHE A 353 18.93 -14.38 -7.10
CA PHE A 353 18.43 -14.59 -8.46
C PHE A 353 17.79 -13.30 -9.00
N ASN A 354 16.87 -12.70 -8.25
CA ASN A 354 16.15 -11.50 -8.68
C ASN A 354 17.11 -10.31 -8.91
N LEU A 355 18.06 -10.06 -8.00
CA LEU A 355 19.02 -8.96 -8.12
C LEU A 355 19.88 -9.05 -9.38
N THR A 356 20.19 -10.27 -9.83
CA THR A 356 21.12 -10.47 -10.95
C THR A 356 20.45 -10.75 -12.29
N LEU A 357 19.14 -11.01 -12.30
CA LEU A 357 18.38 -11.45 -13.47
C LEU A 357 18.54 -10.52 -14.69
N SER A 358 18.38 -9.21 -14.51
CA SER A 358 18.47 -8.22 -15.60
C SER A 358 19.92 -7.90 -15.98
N SER A 359 20.89 -8.23 -15.14
CA SER A 359 22.31 -7.92 -15.30
C SER A 359 23.20 -9.13 -15.59
N LEU A 360 22.62 -10.31 -15.87
CA LEU A 360 23.37 -11.56 -16.12
C LEU A 360 24.48 -11.40 -17.16
N ARG A 361 24.28 -10.55 -18.18
CA ARG A 361 25.29 -10.25 -19.19
C ARG A 361 26.60 -9.72 -18.60
N PHE A 362 26.54 -8.98 -17.50
CA PHE A 362 27.72 -8.45 -16.81
C PHE A 362 28.41 -9.52 -15.95
N CYS A 363 27.69 -10.59 -15.64
CA CYS A 363 28.23 -11.75 -14.92
C CYS A 363 28.88 -12.76 -15.83
N MET A 364 28.79 -12.62 -17.16
CA MET A 364 29.35 -13.59 -18.09
C MET A 364 30.88 -13.56 -18.10
N ASN A 365 31.49 -14.77 -18.24
CA ASN A 365 32.87 -15.00 -18.55
C ASN A 365 32.91 -15.99 -19.72
N GLY A 366 32.98 -15.46 -20.95
CA GLY A 366 32.72 -16.24 -22.16
C GLY A 366 31.24 -16.71 -22.19
N ILE A 367 31.04 -18.01 -22.24
CA ILE A 367 29.71 -18.65 -22.29
C ILE A 367 29.13 -19.04 -20.90
N ALA A 368 29.92 -18.91 -19.83
CA ALA A 368 29.56 -19.30 -18.47
C ALA A 368 29.32 -18.08 -17.57
N ILE A 369 28.44 -18.24 -16.57
CA ILE A 369 28.24 -17.25 -15.54
C ILE A 369 29.39 -17.33 -14.53
N SER A 370 30.03 -16.20 -14.24
CA SER A 370 31.03 -16.06 -13.19
C SER A 370 30.33 -15.81 -11.85
N GLU A 371 30.34 -16.81 -10.98
CA GLU A 371 29.77 -16.68 -9.64
C GLU A 371 30.40 -15.51 -8.87
N LYS A 372 31.72 -15.33 -8.96
CA LYS A 372 32.42 -14.21 -8.32
C LYS A 372 31.86 -12.83 -8.73
N LYS A 373 31.58 -12.63 -10.03
CA LYS A 373 30.95 -11.37 -10.49
C LYS A 373 29.55 -11.23 -10.02
N ARG A 374 28.81 -12.34 -10.02
CA ARG A 374 27.42 -12.40 -9.53
C ARG A 374 27.34 -12.05 -8.05
N ASP A 375 28.17 -12.68 -7.22
CA ASP A 375 28.24 -12.44 -5.77
C ASP A 375 28.60 -10.98 -5.47
N SER A 376 29.53 -10.39 -6.22
CA SER A 376 29.87 -8.97 -6.09
C SER A 376 28.71 -8.05 -6.36
N ILE A 377 27.85 -8.34 -7.34
CA ILE A 377 26.63 -7.57 -7.63
C ILE A 377 25.63 -7.73 -6.48
N ILE A 378 25.41 -8.94 -6.00
CA ILE A 378 24.50 -9.26 -4.92
C ILE A 378 24.91 -8.50 -3.64
N GLU A 379 26.19 -8.62 -3.24
CA GLU A 379 26.72 -7.95 -2.07
C GLU A 379 26.60 -6.43 -2.18
N HIS A 380 27.01 -5.86 -3.32
CA HIS A 380 26.99 -4.42 -3.56
C HIS A 380 25.57 -3.84 -3.42
N TYR A 381 24.59 -4.39 -4.15
CA TYR A 381 23.23 -3.83 -4.13
C TYR A 381 22.46 -4.19 -2.87
N SER A 382 22.69 -5.34 -2.25
CA SER A 382 22.11 -5.67 -0.94
C SER A 382 22.54 -4.68 0.13
N LYS A 383 23.84 -4.30 0.14
CA LYS A 383 24.40 -3.33 1.08
C LYS A 383 23.94 -1.90 0.74
N ARG A 384 24.06 -1.48 -0.51
CA ARG A 384 23.69 -0.12 -0.97
C ARG A 384 22.22 0.20 -0.66
N LEU A 385 21.33 -0.75 -0.95
CA LEU A 385 19.89 -0.57 -0.75
C LEU A 385 19.41 -1.01 0.63
N ARG A 386 20.34 -1.44 1.51
CA ARG A 386 20.01 -1.91 2.87
C ARG A 386 18.89 -2.95 2.86
N ILE A 387 19.00 -3.97 1.96
CA ILE A 387 18.02 -5.03 1.84
C ILE A 387 18.08 -5.90 3.10
N LYS A 388 16.99 -5.96 3.84
CA LYS A 388 16.89 -6.79 5.05
C LYS A 388 16.40 -8.19 4.66
N ALA A 389 17.35 -9.10 4.44
CA ALA A 389 17.12 -10.50 4.16
C ALA A 389 18.02 -11.35 5.07
N ALA A 390 17.53 -12.46 5.61
CA ALA A 390 18.32 -13.35 6.47
C ALA A 390 19.51 -13.97 5.69
N SER A 391 19.32 -14.20 4.39
CA SER A 391 20.32 -14.66 3.43
C SER A 391 19.90 -14.22 2.03
N PRO A 392 20.83 -13.99 1.08
CA PRO A 392 20.49 -13.73 -0.31
C PRO A 392 19.74 -14.89 -1.00
N GLU A 393 19.80 -16.09 -0.44
CA GLU A 393 19.18 -17.29 -1.00
C GLU A 393 17.72 -17.50 -0.58
N ILE A 394 17.17 -16.66 0.31
CA ILE A 394 15.74 -16.76 0.65
C ILE A 394 14.85 -16.30 -0.50
N GLU A 395 13.65 -16.84 -0.59
CA GLU A 395 12.66 -16.46 -1.59
C GLU A 395 12.28 -14.98 -1.46
N ALA A 396 12.26 -14.25 -2.57
CA ALA A 396 11.87 -12.85 -2.61
C ALA A 396 10.42 -12.63 -2.12
N GLY A 397 9.56 -13.63 -2.30
CA GLY A 397 8.18 -13.62 -1.81
C GLY A 397 8.04 -13.52 -0.30
N SER A 398 9.03 -13.98 0.47
CA SER A 398 9.03 -13.94 1.95
C SER A 398 9.40 -12.56 2.54
N LEU A 399 9.90 -11.64 1.71
CA LEU A 399 10.30 -10.31 2.15
C LEU A 399 9.09 -9.39 2.37
N SER A 400 9.26 -8.40 3.26
CA SER A 400 8.31 -7.27 3.37
C SER A 400 8.23 -6.47 2.05
N GLY A 401 7.10 -5.78 1.83
CA GLY A 401 6.89 -4.97 0.62
C GLY A 401 8.01 -3.98 0.32
N GLY A 402 8.53 -3.30 1.33
CA GLY A 402 9.66 -2.38 1.18
C GLY A 402 10.95 -3.07 0.75
N ASN A 403 11.28 -4.24 1.31
CA ASN A 403 12.45 -5.00 0.89
C ASN A 403 12.27 -5.61 -0.52
N GLN A 404 11.07 -6.07 -0.89
CA GLN A 404 10.76 -6.47 -2.27
C GLN A 404 11.02 -5.33 -3.25
N GLN A 405 10.56 -4.11 -2.95
CA GLN A 405 10.76 -2.94 -3.80
C GLN A 405 12.24 -2.59 -3.96
N LYS A 406 13.03 -2.69 -2.89
CA LYS A 406 14.49 -2.52 -2.95
C LYS A 406 15.17 -3.58 -3.81
N VAL A 407 14.69 -4.83 -3.79
CA VAL A 407 15.21 -5.89 -4.68
C VAL A 407 14.90 -5.56 -6.14
N VAL A 408 13.69 -5.08 -6.46
CA VAL A 408 13.35 -4.64 -7.83
C VAL A 408 14.24 -3.47 -8.25
N LEU A 409 14.42 -2.48 -7.40
CA LEU A 409 15.29 -1.35 -7.68
C LEU A 409 16.74 -1.82 -7.91
N GLY A 410 17.26 -2.68 -7.04
CA GLY A 410 18.60 -3.27 -7.17
C GLY A 410 18.79 -4.07 -8.47
N LYS A 411 17.78 -4.84 -8.88
CA LYS A 411 17.76 -5.57 -10.16
C LYS A 411 18.02 -4.66 -11.36
N TRP A 412 17.37 -3.51 -11.37
CA TRP A 412 17.49 -2.54 -12.46
C TRP A 412 18.76 -1.70 -12.36
N LEU A 413 19.17 -1.28 -11.17
CA LEU A 413 20.44 -0.57 -10.95
C LEU A 413 21.66 -1.43 -11.31
N ALA A 414 21.56 -2.74 -11.17
CA ALA A 414 22.61 -3.67 -11.61
C ALA A 414 22.85 -3.66 -13.12
N THR A 415 21.93 -3.11 -13.91
CA THR A 415 22.13 -2.87 -15.35
C THR A 415 22.93 -1.61 -15.66
N LYS A 416 23.23 -0.77 -14.65
CA LYS A 416 23.92 0.52 -14.74
C LYS A 416 23.23 1.48 -15.72
N PRO A 417 21.98 1.87 -15.47
CA PRO A 417 21.23 2.72 -16.38
C PRO A 417 21.72 4.18 -16.34
N ASP A 418 21.65 4.87 -17.48
CA ASP A 418 21.76 6.32 -17.60
C ASP A 418 20.39 7.01 -17.38
N VAL A 419 19.30 6.31 -17.74
CA VAL A 419 17.91 6.74 -17.54
C VAL A 419 17.16 5.67 -16.76
N LEU A 420 16.53 6.06 -15.66
CA LEU A 420 15.76 5.18 -14.79
C LEU A 420 14.30 5.64 -14.73
N ILE A 421 13.39 4.82 -15.24
CA ILE A 421 11.95 5.02 -15.16
C ILE A 421 11.44 4.28 -13.92
N LEU A 422 10.72 4.99 -13.05
CA LEU A 422 10.14 4.48 -11.81
C LEU A 422 8.62 4.62 -11.86
N GLU A 423 7.89 3.51 -11.99
CA GLU A 423 6.43 3.52 -11.92
C GLU A 423 5.99 3.14 -10.52
N GLU A 424 5.25 4.05 -9.87
CA GLU A 424 4.72 3.90 -8.51
C GLU A 424 5.76 3.34 -7.52
N PRO A 425 6.95 3.99 -7.38
CA PRO A 425 8.11 3.40 -6.70
C PRO A 425 7.88 3.06 -5.24
N THR A 426 6.87 3.63 -4.61
CA THR A 426 6.58 3.43 -3.18
C THR A 426 5.21 2.79 -2.92
N ARG A 427 4.53 2.31 -3.97
CA ARG A 427 3.21 1.70 -3.84
C ARG A 427 3.23 0.45 -2.96
N GLY A 428 2.40 0.45 -1.91
CA GLY A 428 2.26 -0.68 -0.98
C GLY A 428 3.53 -0.98 -0.19
N VAL A 429 4.30 0.06 0.15
CA VAL A 429 5.41 0.00 1.10
C VAL A 429 5.10 0.86 2.33
N ASP A 430 5.71 0.53 3.44
CA ASP A 430 5.58 1.30 4.68
C ASP A 430 6.35 2.64 4.62
N VAL A 431 6.05 3.53 5.56
CA VAL A 431 6.56 4.90 5.57
C VAL A 431 8.09 4.96 5.68
N ASN A 432 8.72 4.08 6.49
CA ASN A 432 10.18 4.01 6.60
C ASN A 432 10.81 3.55 5.29
N ALA A 433 10.21 2.54 4.64
CA ALA A 433 10.71 2.07 3.35
C ALA A 433 10.52 3.14 2.25
N LYS A 434 9.45 3.95 2.28
CA LYS A 434 9.30 5.11 1.39
C LYS A 434 10.48 6.08 1.55
N TYR A 435 10.79 6.47 2.79
CA TYR A 435 11.93 7.36 3.08
C TYR A 435 13.27 6.80 2.55
N GLU A 436 13.53 5.49 2.79
CA GLU A 436 14.74 4.85 2.31
C GLU A 436 14.80 4.84 0.78
N ILE A 437 13.66 4.62 0.10
CA ILE A 437 13.56 4.67 -1.37
C ILE A 437 13.79 6.10 -1.88
N TYR A 438 13.20 7.13 -1.26
CA TYR A 438 13.44 8.52 -1.66
C TYR A 438 14.89 8.92 -1.48
N THR A 439 15.54 8.48 -0.40
CA THR A 439 16.98 8.70 -0.18
C THR A 439 17.80 8.11 -1.34
N VAL A 440 17.50 6.86 -1.72
CA VAL A 440 18.18 6.21 -2.86
C VAL A 440 17.91 6.95 -4.17
N ILE A 441 16.67 7.35 -4.45
CA ILE A 441 16.31 8.11 -5.67
C ILE A 441 17.11 9.42 -5.73
N ASN A 442 17.20 10.16 -4.63
CA ASN A 442 17.97 11.40 -4.55
C ASN A 442 19.49 11.16 -4.76
N GLU A 443 20.06 10.10 -4.16
CA GLU A 443 21.45 9.72 -4.37
C GLU A 443 21.73 9.39 -5.84
N LEU A 444 20.84 8.65 -6.50
CA LEU A 444 20.95 8.31 -7.91
C LEU A 444 20.93 9.55 -8.82
N ALA A 445 20.04 10.50 -8.54
CA ALA A 445 19.98 11.77 -9.25
C ALA A 445 21.30 12.57 -9.08
N LYS A 446 21.84 12.63 -7.87
CA LYS A 446 23.16 13.25 -7.59
C LYS A 446 24.31 12.56 -8.35
N GLU A 447 24.23 11.27 -8.59
CA GLU A 447 25.18 10.51 -9.40
C GLU A 447 25.05 10.82 -10.91
N GLY A 448 24.06 11.62 -11.31
CA GLY A 448 23.83 12.05 -12.70
C GLY A 448 22.90 11.13 -13.49
N ILE A 449 22.21 10.19 -12.85
CA ILE A 449 21.17 9.36 -13.49
C ILE A 449 19.94 10.24 -13.72
N ALA A 450 19.44 10.26 -14.96
CA ALA A 450 18.18 10.90 -15.29
C ALA A 450 17.03 10.01 -14.81
N ILE A 451 16.10 10.55 -14.03
CA ILE A 451 15.02 9.78 -13.42
C ILE A 451 13.68 10.29 -13.93
N ILE A 452 12.82 9.38 -14.38
CA ILE A 452 11.42 9.65 -14.67
C ILE A 452 10.60 8.97 -13.57
N MET A 453 9.85 9.76 -12.82
CA MET A 453 9.04 9.26 -11.71
C MET A 453 7.55 9.39 -12.04
N VAL A 454 6.87 8.27 -12.21
CA VAL A 454 5.42 8.19 -12.38
C VAL A 454 4.81 7.83 -11.04
N SER A 455 3.99 8.72 -10.47
CA SER A 455 3.28 8.46 -9.21
C SER A 455 1.85 8.98 -9.25
N SER A 456 0.97 8.24 -8.58
CA SER A 456 -0.40 8.66 -8.28
C SER A 456 -0.47 9.49 -6.98
N GLU A 457 0.58 9.46 -6.16
CA GLU A 457 0.68 10.25 -4.94
C GLU A 457 1.26 11.63 -5.25
N LEU A 458 0.41 12.66 -5.33
CA LEU A 458 0.86 14.04 -5.63
C LEU A 458 1.93 14.59 -4.67
N PRO A 459 1.89 14.29 -3.35
CA PRO A 459 2.96 14.68 -2.45
C PRO A 459 4.35 14.16 -2.85
N GLU A 460 4.44 12.96 -3.45
CA GLU A 460 5.71 12.44 -3.97
C GLU A 460 6.22 13.28 -5.14
N ILE A 461 5.35 13.54 -6.10
CA ILE A 461 5.69 14.36 -7.27
C ILE A 461 6.14 15.76 -6.84
N ILE A 462 5.37 16.42 -5.98
CA ILE A 462 5.64 17.79 -5.53
C ILE A 462 6.97 17.89 -4.78
N ASN A 463 7.29 16.90 -3.95
CA ASN A 463 8.45 17.01 -3.06
C ASN A 463 9.72 16.31 -3.62
N MET A 464 9.60 15.39 -4.57
CA MET A 464 10.74 14.65 -5.09
C MET A 464 11.16 15.08 -6.50
N CYS A 465 10.27 15.70 -7.29
CA CYS A 465 10.56 16.04 -8.68
C CYS A 465 11.03 17.50 -8.86
N ASP A 466 11.87 17.72 -9.84
CA ASP A 466 12.34 19.04 -10.25
C ASP A 466 11.32 19.72 -11.17
N ASN A 467 10.73 18.95 -12.10
CA ASN A 467 9.68 19.38 -13.01
C ASN A 467 8.58 18.29 -13.07
N VAL A 468 7.38 18.64 -13.53
CA VAL A 468 6.30 17.69 -13.74
C VAL A 468 5.62 17.86 -15.08
N CYS A 469 5.38 16.73 -15.76
CA CYS A 469 4.52 16.60 -16.92
C CYS A 469 3.16 16.07 -16.47
N VAL A 470 2.06 16.76 -16.79
CA VAL A 470 0.70 16.34 -16.45
C VAL A 470 0.05 15.70 -17.67
N ILE A 471 -0.39 14.44 -17.51
CA ILE A 471 -1.02 13.65 -18.55
C ILE A 471 -2.53 13.55 -18.29
N ARG A 472 -3.33 13.78 -19.34
CA ARG A 472 -4.78 13.61 -19.33
C ARG A 472 -5.24 12.96 -20.62
N ALA A 473 -5.94 11.82 -20.52
CA ALA A 473 -6.48 11.07 -21.66
C ALA A 473 -5.46 10.86 -22.80
N GLY A 474 -4.24 10.47 -22.44
CA GLY A 474 -3.17 10.19 -23.40
C GLY A 474 -2.51 11.43 -24.02
N LYS A 475 -2.74 12.64 -23.50
CA LYS A 475 -2.11 13.89 -23.97
C LYS A 475 -1.33 14.56 -22.86
N LEU A 476 -0.24 15.22 -23.22
CA LEU A 476 0.51 16.09 -22.33
C LEU A 476 -0.19 17.46 -22.27
N VAL A 477 -0.87 17.74 -21.15
CA VAL A 477 -1.70 18.94 -20.98
C VAL A 477 -1.04 20.05 -20.17
N GLY A 478 0.08 19.78 -19.51
CA GLY A 478 0.82 20.77 -18.73
C GLY A 478 2.24 20.34 -18.42
N LYS A 479 3.15 21.31 -18.35
CA LYS A 479 4.49 21.16 -17.80
C LYS A 479 4.66 22.24 -16.74
N LEU A 480 4.98 21.85 -15.52
CA LEU A 480 5.14 22.75 -14.38
C LEU A 480 6.55 22.60 -13.82
N GLY A 481 7.23 23.73 -13.66
CA GLY A 481 8.50 23.79 -12.93
C GLY A 481 8.27 23.79 -11.42
N LYS A 482 9.34 23.66 -10.65
CA LYS A 482 9.32 23.54 -9.19
C LYS A 482 8.48 24.60 -8.49
N ASP A 483 8.63 25.86 -8.87
CA ASP A 483 7.94 26.99 -8.24
C ASP A 483 6.42 27.00 -8.49
N GLN A 484 5.97 26.32 -9.54
CA GLN A 484 4.57 26.21 -9.94
C GLN A 484 3.93 24.93 -9.44
N MET A 485 4.72 24.00 -8.89
CA MET A 485 4.30 22.67 -8.52
C MET A 485 3.55 22.68 -7.20
N ASN A 486 2.22 22.61 -7.27
CA ASN A 486 1.34 22.42 -6.12
C ASN A 486 0.16 21.53 -6.51
N GLN A 487 -0.52 21.00 -5.51
CA GLN A 487 -1.60 20.03 -5.73
C GLN A 487 -2.75 20.61 -6.55
N GLU A 488 -3.12 21.87 -6.34
CA GLU A 488 -4.24 22.52 -7.03
C GLU A 488 -3.93 22.70 -8.52
N GLU A 489 -2.74 23.21 -8.87
CA GLU A 489 -2.34 23.40 -10.25
C GLU A 489 -2.22 22.06 -11.01
N ILE A 490 -1.59 21.04 -10.41
CA ILE A 490 -1.49 19.72 -11.04
C ILE A 490 -2.90 19.15 -11.29
N MET A 491 -3.79 19.22 -10.30
CA MET A 491 -5.17 18.72 -10.42
C MET A 491 -6.01 19.51 -11.42
N LYS A 492 -5.79 20.82 -11.55
CA LYS A 492 -6.46 21.67 -12.54
C LYS A 492 -6.17 21.20 -13.96
N TYR A 493 -4.90 20.88 -14.28
CA TYR A 493 -4.55 20.28 -15.57
C TYR A 493 -5.09 18.87 -15.73
N ALA A 494 -4.95 18.02 -14.70
CA ALA A 494 -5.37 16.63 -14.75
C ALA A 494 -6.89 16.45 -14.89
N ALA A 495 -7.69 17.32 -14.25
CA ALA A 495 -9.15 17.27 -14.28
C ALA A 495 -9.80 18.07 -15.44
N GLY A 496 -9.04 18.91 -16.16
CA GLY A 496 -9.58 19.65 -17.31
C GLY A 496 -10.11 21.05 -17.02
N GLY A 497 -9.66 21.67 -15.93
CA GLY A 497 -10.03 23.03 -15.56
C GLY A 497 -9.27 24.15 -16.32
N VAL A 498 -8.46 23.80 -17.30
CA VAL A 498 -7.78 24.73 -18.23
C VAL A 498 -8.15 24.34 -19.64
N GLU A 499 -8.85 25.22 -20.36
CA GLU A 499 -9.01 25.16 -21.80
C GLU A 499 -7.75 25.66 -22.52
#